data_57830085cf7fd0ff7730d35a19f8f075
#
_entry.id   57830085cf7fd0ff7730d35a19f8f075
#
_cell.length_a   1.000
_cell.length_b   1.000
_cell.length_c   1.000
_cell.angle_alpha   90.00
_cell.angle_beta   90.00
_cell.angle_gamma   90.00
#
_symmetry.space_group_name_H-M   'P 1'
#
loop_
_entity.id
_entity.type
_entity.pdbx_description
1 polymer ?
#
loop_
_entity_poly.entity_id
_entity_poly.type
_entity_poly.pdbx_seq_one_letter_code
_entity_poly.pdbx_strand_id
1 'polypeptide(L)'
;MSFISNDGLKLFDPDAIDMETSAFNEKIEKELSAIRPLYTYEPQVIRDARDAGFSVFGPIKHLDDVEDHVISGSDTDVPLRVYIPEHVAGVYLHIHGGGFVLNRASYYDELLVNTGSACNVAVVSVDYRKAPENPYPAGLNDCETAALWLVENCGSEFGTEKMMIGGESAGANLSVTTLLRMRDR
;
A
#
# COMPACT_ATOMS: atom_id res chain seq x y z
N MET A 1 7.96 -18.23 29.12
CA MET A 1 8.80 -18.54 27.95
C MET A 1 9.06 -17.23 27.22
N SER A 2 10.34 -16.80 27.15
CA SER A 2 10.71 -15.62 26.33
C SER A 2 10.65 -16.03 24.86
N PHE A 3 9.78 -15.42 24.07
CA PHE A 3 9.68 -15.66 22.63
C PHE A 3 10.81 -15.02 21.82
N ILE A 4 11.67 -14.24 22.46
CA ILE A 4 12.83 -13.59 21.83
C ILE A 4 14.09 -14.22 22.44
N SER A 5 14.90 -14.88 21.62
CA SER A 5 16.21 -15.35 22.03
C SER A 5 17.14 -14.15 22.29
N ASN A 6 18.17 -14.32 23.12
CA ASN A 6 19.17 -13.27 23.34
C ASN A 6 19.86 -12.82 22.03
N ASP A 7 19.91 -13.68 21.01
CA ASP A 7 20.43 -13.32 19.69
C ASP A 7 19.48 -12.40 18.92
N GLY A 8 18.16 -12.50 19.14
CA GLY A 8 17.19 -11.57 18.57
C GLY A 8 17.29 -10.16 19.13
N LEU A 9 17.77 -9.96 20.36
CA LEU A 9 17.98 -8.64 20.93
C LEU A 9 19.20 -7.91 20.33
N LYS A 10 20.19 -8.65 19.82
CA LYS A 10 21.37 -8.07 19.14
C LYS A 10 20.99 -7.38 17.82
N LEU A 11 19.88 -7.75 17.18
CA LEU A 11 19.39 -7.08 15.98
C LEU A 11 18.92 -5.64 16.25
N PHE A 12 18.63 -5.30 17.50
CA PHE A 12 18.25 -3.96 17.93
C PHE A 12 19.39 -3.18 18.58
N ASP A 13 20.62 -3.74 18.53
CA ASP A 13 21.80 -3.02 18.99
C ASP A 13 22.12 -1.90 17.99
N PRO A 14 22.24 -0.63 18.42
CA PRO A 14 22.62 0.47 17.55
C PRO A 14 23.91 0.20 16.76
N ASP A 15 24.86 -0.52 17.35
CA ASP A 15 26.13 -0.88 16.71
C ASP A 15 25.99 -1.97 15.62
N ALA A 16 24.83 -2.64 15.54
CA ALA A 16 24.50 -3.60 14.48
C ALA A 16 23.94 -2.94 13.20
N ILE A 17 23.64 -1.64 13.24
CA ILE A 17 23.14 -0.89 12.08
C ILE A 17 24.34 -0.56 11.18
N ASP A 18 24.26 -0.95 9.90
CA ASP A 18 25.31 -0.61 8.94
C ASP A 18 25.40 0.90 8.69
N MET A 19 26.57 1.34 8.19
CA MET A 19 26.85 2.76 7.99
C MET A 19 25.94 3.41 6.94
N GLU A 20 25.52 2.68 5.91
CA GLU A 20 24.64 3.18 4.86
C GLU A 20 23.24 3.46 5.42
N THR A 21 22.70 2.52 6.18
CA THR A 21 21.42 2.66 6.88
C THR A 21 21.46 3.81 7.89
N SER A 22 22.54 3.92 8.67
CA SER A 22 22.71 5.00 9.64
C SER A 22 22.74 6.37 8.95
N ALA A 23 23.52 6.53 7.87
CA ALA A 23 23.59 7.78 7.11
C ALA A 23 22.25 8.15 6.46
N PHE A 24 21.50 7.14 5.96
CA PHE A 24 20.16 7.36 5.42
C PHE A 24 19.20 7.83 6.51
N ASN A 25 19.18 7.19 7.67
CA ASN A 25 18.34 7.57 8.80
C ASN A 25 18.63 9.00 9.28
N GLU A 26 19.91 9.37 9.45
CA GLU A 26 20.31 10.73 9.82
C GLU A 26 19.82 11.77 8.81
N LYS A 27 19.92 11.46 7.52
CA LYS A 27 19.39 12.33 6.46
C LYS A 27 17.87 12.54 6.62
N ILE A 28 17.11 11.45 6.74
CA ILE A 28 15.65 11.50 6.90
C ILE A 28 15.26 12.26 8.15
N GLU A 29 15.92 12.02 9.30
CA GLU A 29 15.65 12.72 10.55
C GLU A 29 15.91 14.22 10.43
N LYS A 30 17.01 14.61 9.78
CA LYS A 30 17.33 16.01 9.51
C LYS A 30 16.27 16.69 8.64
N GLU A 31 15.84 16.04 7.57
CA GLU A 31 14.81 16.57 6.67
C GLU A 31 13.45 16.69 7.37
N LEU A 32 13.04 15.67 8.14
CA LEU A 32 11.79 15.69 8.91
C LEU A 32 11.80 16.76 10.01
N SER A 33 12.94 16.98 10.67
CA SER A 33 13.06 18.03 11.71
C SER A 33 12.99 19.45 11.16
N ALA A 34 13.26 19.65 9.86
CA ALA A 34 13.21 20.93 9.19
C ALA A 34 11.79 21.35 8.78
N ILE A 35 10.83 20.44 8.78
CA ILE A 35 9.43 20.71 8.45
C ILE A 35 8.56 20.75 9.71
N ARG A 36 7.47 21.51 9.64
CA ARG A 36 6.48 21.50 10.73
C ARG A 36 5.81 20.12 10.81
N PRO A 37 5.33 19.70 11.99
CA PRO A 37 4.63 18.42 12.15
C PRO A 37 3.48 18.29 11.13
N LEU A 38 3.37 17.12 10.49
CA LEU A 38 2.40 16.89 9.40
C LEU A 38 0.95 17.19 9.81
N TYR A 39 0.59 16.93 11.06
CA TYR A 39 -0.75 17.22 11.58
C TYR A 39 -1.12 18.70 11.64
N THR A 40 -0.17 19.62 11.36
CA THR A 40 -0.41 21.07 11.29
C THR A 40 -0.80 21.54 9.89
N TYR A 41 -0.78 20.66 8.91
CA TYR A 41 -1.17 20.96 7.54
C TYR A 41 -2.53 20.34 7.23
N GLU A 42 -3.28 20.99 6.35
CA GLU A 42 -4.46 20.38 5.75
C GLU A 42 -4.03 19.16 4.90
N PRO A 43 -4.78 18.05 4.94
CA PRO A 43 -4.43 16.83 4.22
C PRO A 43 -4.15 17.04 2.74
N GLN A 44 -4.92 17.90 2.07
CA GLN A 44 -4.74 18.17 0.66
C GLN A 44 -3.39 18.82 0.35
N VAL A 45 -2.91 19.71 1.22
CA VAL A 45 -1.59 20.33 1.06
C VAL A 45 -0.46 19.28 1.07
N ILE A 46 -0.59 18.26 1.93
CA ILE A 46 0.40 17.17 1.98
C ILE A 46 0.32 16.30 0.72
N ARG A 47 -0.90 16.01 0.25
CA ARG A 47 -1.11 15.23 -0.99
C ARG A 47 -0.53 15.95 -2.20
N ASP A 48 -0.85 17.23 -2.36
CA ASP A 48 -0.35 18.07 -3.46
C ASP A 48 1.18 18.16 -3.45
N ALA A 49 1.79 18.30 -2.27
CA ALA A 49 3.24 18.32 -2.13
C ALA A 49 3.85 16.98 -2.57
N ARG A 50 3.24 15.85 -2.21
CA ARG A 50 3.69 14.52 -2.64
C ARG A 50 3.54 14.31 -4.13
N ASP A 51 2.40 14.70 -4.70
CA ASP A 51 2.17 14.65 -6.16
C ASP A 51 3.20 15.51 -6.92
N ALA A 52 3.63 16.63 -6.35
CA ALA A 52 4.69 17.47 -6.89
C ALA A 52 6.12 16.91 -6.64
N GLY A 53 6.25 15.72 -6.05
CA GLY A 53 7.54 15.06 -5.81
C GLY A 53 8.23 15.46 -4.50
N PHE A 54 7.60 16.24 -3.64
CA PHE A 54 8.15 16.61 -2.34
C PHE A 54 7.92 15.49 -1.31
N SER A 55 8.95 14.71 -1.08
CA SER A 55 8.96 13.65 -0.07
C SER A 55 10.37 13.47 0.46
N VAL A 56 10.51 13.24 1.77
CA VAL A 56 11.79 12.89 2.41
C VAL A 56 12.36 11.54 1.90
N PHE A 57 11.51 10.71 1.30
CA PHE A 57 11.90 9.43 0.69
C PHE A 57 12.24 9.57 -0.81
N GLY A 58 12.25 10.78 -1.34
CA GLY A 58 12.49 11.07 -2.75
C GLY A 58 11.21 11.15 -3.59
N PRO A 59 11.36 11.44 -4.87
CA PRO A 59 10.21 11.57 -5.79
C PRO A 59 9.53 10.24 -6.02
N ILE A 60 8.23 10.30 -6.26
CA ILE A 60 7.44 9.13 -6.68
C ILE A 60 7.86 8.76 -8.09
N LYS A 61 8.07 7.47 -8.32
CA LYS A 61 8.36 6.92 -9.63
C LYS A 61 7.16 6.15 -10.13
N HIS A 62 6.62 6.59 -11.26
CA HIS A 62 5.61 5.84 -12.00
C HIS A 62 6.30 4.96 -13.02
N LEU A 63 5.87 3.70 -13.12
CA LEU A 63 6.44 2.71 -14.00
C LEU A 63 5.46 2.35 -15.11
N ASP A 64 5.97 2.27 -16.36
CA ASP A 64 5.15 2.00 -17.55
C ASP A 64 4.51 0.60 -17.53
N ASP A 65 5.11 -0.33 -16.78
CA ASP A 65 4.60 -1.70 -16.62
C ASP A 65 3.40 -1.81 -15.66
N VAL A 66 2.99 -0.70 -15.04
CA VAL A 66 1.86 -0.66 -14.09
C VAL A 66 0.73 0.16 -14.70
N GLU A 67 -0.44 -0.43 -14.80
CA GLU A 67 -1.58 0.17 -15.49
C GLU A 67 -2.67 0.62 -14.51
N ASP A 68 -3.41 1.66 -14.93
CA ASP A 68 -4.62 2.09 -14.24
C ASP A 68 -5.83 1.31 -14.74
N HIS A 69 -6.57 0.72 -13.82
CA HIS A 69 -7.84 0.06 -14.08
C HIS A 69 -8.95 0.71 -13.25
N VAL A 70 -10.18 0.54 -13.68
CA VAL A 70 -11.36 1.00 -12.94
C VAL A 70 -12.38 -0.11 -12.91
N ILE A 71 -12.86 -0.44 -11.73
CA ILE A 71 -13.96 -1.40 -11.55
C ILE A 71 -15.20 -0.71 -11.05
N SER A 72 -16.37 -1.19 -11.46
CA SER A 72 -17.64 -0.63 -11.01
C SER A 72 -17.98 -1.12 -9.60
N GLY A 73 -18.27 -0.18 -8.71
CA GLY A 73 -18.79 -0.46 -7.36
C GLY A 73 -20.25 -0.05 -7.21
N SER A 74 -20.87 -0.43 -6.10
CA SER A 74 -22.27 -0.09 -5.81
C SER A 74 -22.49 1.40 -5.58
N ASP A 75 -21.52 2.07 -4.96
CA ASP A 75 -21.60 3.48 -4.59
C ASP A 75 -20.84 4.38 -5.58
N THR A 76 -19.72 3.89 -6.08
CA THR A 76 -18.84 4.60 -7.00
C THR A 76 -17.89 3.61 -7.65
N ASP A 77 -17.33 4.01 -8.78
CA ASP A 77 -16.22 3.28 -9.40
C ASP A 77 -14.99 3.32 -8.49
N VAL A 78 -14.24 2.21 -8.47
CA VAL A 78 -13.04 2.04 -7.65
C VAL A 78 -11.81 1.96 -8.55
N PRO A 79 -10.90 2.94 -8.47
CA PRO A 79 -9.64 2.89 -9.22
C PRO A 79 -8.69 1.84 -8.62
N LEU A 80 -8.02 1.13 -9.51
CA LEU A 80 -7.01 0.13 -9.19
C LEU A 80 -5.72 0.46 -9.93
N ARG A 81 -4.59 0.14 -9.32
CA ARG A 81 -3.29 0.13 -9.97
C ARG A 81 -2.82 -1.31 -10.10
N VAL A 82 -2.52 -1.79 -11.31
CA VAL A 82 -2.32 -3.20 -11.60
C VAL A 82 -0.97 -3.45 -12.25
N TYR A 83 -0.24 -4.42 -11.72
CA TYR A 83 0.97 -4.98 -12.31
C TYR A 83 0.78 -6.48 -12.57
N ILE A 84 1.12 -6.95 -13.77
CA ILE A 84 1.01 -8.35 -14.17
C ILE A 84 2.39 -8.82 -14.66
N PRO A 85 3.07 -9.74 -13.93
CA PRO A 85 4.32 -10.32 -14.39
C PRO A 85 4.10 -11.32 -15.55
N GLU A 86 5.17 -11.73 -16.24
CA GLU A 86 5.11 -12.72 -17.33
C GLU A 86 4.47 -14.04 -16.89
N HIS A 87 4.70 -14.47 -15.65
CA HIS A 87 4.11 -15.66 -15.07
C HIS A 87 3.30 -15.29 -13.82
N VAL A 88 2.04 -15.72 -13.77
CA VAL A 88 1.14 -15.46 -12.65
C VAL A 88 0.81 -16.73 -11.90
N ALA A 89 1.33 -16.90 -10.69
CA ALA A 89 1.04 -18.02 -9.79
C ALA A 89 -0.09 -17.71 -8.81
N GLY A 90 -0.45 -16.43 -8.63
CA GLY A 90 -1.49 -15.94 -7.74
C GLY A 90 -1.71 -14.44 -7.91
N VAL A 91 -2.69 -13.88 -7.20
CA VAL A 91 -2.97 -12.44 -7.19
C VAL A 91 -2.81 -11.90 -5.78
N TYR A 92 -2.14 -10.76 -5.66
CA TYR A 92 -2.00 -10.02 -4.42
C TYR A 92 -2.84 -8.74 -4.46
N LEU A 93 -3.92 -8.71 -3.68
CA LEU A 93 -4.68 -7.50 -3.42
C LEU A 93 -3.93 -6.65 -2.39
N HIS A 94 -3.32 -5.58 -2.86
CA HIS A 94 -2.56 -4.64 -2.04
C HIS A 94 -3.43 -3.46 -1.64
N ILE A 95 -3.37 -3.06 -0.36
CA ILE A 95 -4.05 -1.89 0.17
C ILE A 95 -3.00 -0.99 0.83
N HIS A 96 -2.81 0.19 0.28
CA HIS A 96 -1.75 1.09 0.70
C HIS A 96 -2.01 1.73 2.08
N GLY A 97 -0.92 2.09 2.77
CA GLY A 97 -0.97 2.89 4.00
C GLY A 97 -1.21 4.38 3.76
N GLY A 98 -1.09 5.17 4.82
CA GLY A 98 -1.28 6.61 4.77
C GLY A 98 -2.33 7.14 5.76
N GLY A 99 -2.61 6.38 6.81
CA GLY A 99 -3.51 6.80 7.90
C GLY A 99 -4.95 7.05 7.45
N PHE A 100 -5.41 6.38 6.39
CA PHE A 100 -6.73 6.56 5.75
C PHE A 100 -6.92 7.95 5.10
N VAL A 101 -5.90 8.80 5.10
CA VAL A 101 -5.97 10.22 4.72
C VAL A 101 -5.01 10.54 3.58
N LEU A 102 -3.82 9.93 3.60
CA LEU A 102 -2.73 10.23 2.66
C LEU A 102 -2.50 9.09 1.68
N ASN A 103 -1.60 9.31 0.74
CA ASN A 103 -1.15 8.37 -0.29
C ASN A 103 -2.22 8.01 -1.33
N ARG A 104 -1.78 7.27 -2.32
CA ARG A 104 -2.58 6.64 -3.38
C ARG A 104 -1.83 5.43 -3.94
N ALA A 105 -2.55 4.54 -4.61
CA ALA A 105 -1.98 3.31 -5.15
C ALA A 105 -0.79 3.55 -6.08
N SER A 106 -0.83 4.60 -6.91
CA SER A 106 0.23 4.94 -7.86
C SER A 106 1.57 5.37 -7.22
N TYR A 107 1.62 5.60 -5.90
CA TYR A 107 2.89 5.89 -5.21
C TYR A 107 3.72 4.63 -4.94
N TYR A 108 3.16 3.46 -5.20
CA TYR A 108 3.74 2.18 -4.85
C TYR A 108 4.20 1.35 -6.05
N ASP A 109 4.28 1.93 -7.25
CA ASP A 109 4.62 1.18 -8.48
C ASP A 109 5.90 0.33 -8.33
N GLU A 110 6.98 0.88 -7.76
CA GLU A 110 8.20 0.10 -7.50
C GLU A 110 7.96 -1.09 -6.56
N LEU A 111 7.13 -0.92 -5.52
CA LEU A 111 6.76 -2.00 -4.61
C LEU A 111 5.92 -3.06 -5.32
N LEU A 112 4.94 -2.63 -6.14
CA LEU A 112 4.06 -3.54 -6.89
C LEU A 112 4.88 -4.39 -7.86
N VAL A 113 5.76 -3.78 -8.66
CA VAL A 113 6.61 -4.46 -9.63
C VAL A 113 7.60 -5.39 -8.93
N ASN A 114 8.30 -4.92 -7.90
CA ASN A 114 9.28 -5.74 -7.17
C ASN A 114 8.60 -6.95 -6.50
N THR A 115 7.44 -6.75 -5.87
CA THR A 115 6.71 -7.85 -5.22
C THR A 115 6.17 -8.82 -6.25
N GLY A 116 5.52 -8.32 -7.29
CA GLY A 116 4.93 -9.13 -8.35
C GLY A 116 5.97 -9.96 -9.08
N SER A 117 7.10 -9.36 -9.45
CA SER A 117 8.20 -10.03 -10.14
C SER A 117 8.89 -11.08 -9.25
N ALA A 118 9.18 -10.73 -7.98
CA ALA A 118 9.87 -11.64 -7.07
C ALA A 118 9.02 -12.86 -6.68
N CYS A 119 7.70 -12.68 -6.58
CA CYS A 119 6.77 -13.71 -6.13
C CYS A 119 5.99 -14.39 -7.26
N ASN A 120 6.13 -13.94 -8.51
CA ASN A 120 5.30 -14.34 -9.64
C ASN A 120 3.80 -14.17 -9.35
N VAL A 121 3.41 -13.02 -8.83
CA VAL A 121 2.00 -12.70 -8.54
C VAL A 121 1.58 -11.43 -9.29
N ALA A 122 0.39 -11.43 -9.84
CA ALA A 122 -0.23 -10.17 -10.25
C ALA A 122 -0.52 -9.36 -9.00
N VAL A 123 -0.23 -8.05 -9.03
CA VAL A 123 -0.50 -7.16 -7.89
C VAL A 123 -1.58 -6.16 -8.28
N VAL A 124 -2.65 -6.14 -7.52
CA VAL A 124 -3.79 -5.21 -7.68
C VAL A 124 -3.84 -4.32 -6.46
N SER A 125 -3.52 -3.04 -6.62
CA SER A 125 -3.52 -2.07 -5.53
C SER A 125 -4.74 -1.16 -5.61
N VAL A 126 -5.45 -1.02 -4.50
CA VAL A 126 -6.71 -0.24 -4.43
C VAL A 126 -6.41 1.22 -4.13
N ASP A 127 -6.85 2.15 -5.00
CA ASP A 127 -6.84 3.59 -4.70
C ASP A 127 -8.14 3.99 -4.01
N TYR A 128 -8.31 3.53 -2.78
CA TYR A 128 -9.52 3.73 -1.99
C TYR A 128 -9.78 5.19 -1.63
N ARG A 129 -11.05 5.56 -1.47
CA ARG A 129 -11.47 6.90 -1.05
C ARG A 129 -10.95 7.23 0.36
N LYS A 130 -10.45 8.43 0.52
CA LYS A 130 -9.76 8.90 1.72
C LYS A 130 -10.57 9.92 2.51
N ALA A 131 -10.37 9.91 3.82
CA ALA A 131 -10.83 10.97 4.71
C ALA A 131 -9.95 12.23 4.52
N PRO A 132 -10.44 13.43 4.87
CA PRO A 132 -11.76 13.74 5.45
C PRO A 132 -12.89 13.81 4.42
N GLU A 133 -12.59 13.87 3.11
CA GLU A 133 -13.58 14.04 2.05
C GLU A 133 -14.57 12.86 1.99
N ASN A 134 -14.06 11.65 2.22
CA ASN A 134 -14.85 10.43 2.25
C ASN A 134 -14.55 9.68 3.56
N PRO A 135 -15.22 10.02 4.66
CA PRO A 135 -14.96 9.38 5.94
C PRO A 135 -15.38 7.90 5.95
N TYR A 136 -14.97 7.18 6.99
CA TYR A 136 -15.43 5.83 7.22
C TYR A 136 -16.96 5.71 7.03
N PRO A 137 -17.47 4.68 6.34
CA PRO A 137 -16.74 3.49 5.86
C PRO A 137 -16.31 3.53 4.37
N ALA A 138 -16.25 4.70 3.70
CA ALA A 138 -16.06 4.80 2.26
C ALA A 138 -14.84 4.01 1.74
N GLY A 139 -13.65 4.24 2.29
CA GLY A 139 -12.45 3.52 1.87
C GLY A 139 -12.51 2.01 2.12
N LEU A 140 -13.16 1.58 3.21
CA LEU A 140 -13.38 0.15 3.47
C LEU A 140 -14.37 -0.47 2.47
N ASN A 141 -15.39 0.26 2.05
CA ASN A 141 -16.32 -0.20 1.02
C ASN A 141 -15.60 -0.39 -0.33
N ASP A 142 -14.68 0.50 -0.68
CA ASP A 142 -13.88 0.38 -1.90
C ASP A 142 -12.96 -0.85 -1.85
N CYS A 143 -12.30 -1.10 -0.72
CA CYS A 143 -11.46 -2.29 -0.53
C CYS A 143 -12.29 -3.57 -0.60
N GLU A 144 -13.48 -3.60 -0.03
CA GLU A 144 -14.41 -4.73 -0.12
C GLU A 144 -14.89 -4.95 -1.56
N THR A 145 -15.22 -3.88 -2.28
CA THR A 145 -15.59 -3.94 -3.71
C THR A 145 -14.47 -4.57 -4.53
N ALA A 146 -13.24 -4.13 -4.35
CA ALA A 146 -12.08 -4.67 -5.06
C ALA A 146 -11.84 -6.16 -4.72
N ALA A 147 -11.99 -6.53 -3.45
CA ALA A 147 -11.82 -7.92 -3.02
C ALA A 147 -12.89 -8.84 -3.62
N LEU A 148 -14.16 -8.42 -3.63
CA LEU A 148 -15.26 -9.16 -4.23
C LEU A 148 -15.10 -9.29 -5.74
N TRP A 149 -14.74 -8.19 -6.41
CA TRP A 149 -14.46 -8.22 -7.84
C TRP A 149 -13.35 -9.23 -8.19
N LEU A 150 -12.28 -9.29 -7.40
CA LEU A 150 -11.23 -10.28 -7.60
C LEU A 150 -11.73 -11.71 -7.40
N VAL A 151 -12.56 -11.97 -6.39
CA VAL A 151 -13.16 -13.32 -6.19
C VAL A 151 -13.93 -13.77 -7.43
N GLU A 152 -14.62 -12.86 -8.10
CA GLU A 152 -15.44 -13.17 -9.27
C GLU A 152 -14.64 -13.24 -10.57
N ASN A 153 -13.56 -12.46 -10.70
CA ASN A 153 -12.87 -12.25 -11.97
C ASN A 153 -11.42 -12.78 -12.01
N CYS A 154 -10.86 -13.24 -10.89
CA CYS A 154 -9.45 -13.60 -10.78
C CYS A 154 -9.04 -14.69 -11.81
N GLY A 155 -9.89 -15.68 -12.02
CA GLY A 155 -9.65 -16.75 -12.99
C GLY A 155 -9.61 -16.27 -14.43
N SER A 156 -10.52 -15.40 -14.83
CA SER A 156 -10.60 -14.84 -16.19
C SER A 156 -9.55 -13.79 -16.47
N GLU A 157 -9.28 -12.91 -15.52
CA GLU A 157 -8.34 -11.79 -15.70
C GLU A 157 -6.86 -12.20 -15.53
N PHE A 158 -6.58 -13.09 -14.60
CA PHE A 158 -5.21 -13.42 -14.20
C PHE A 158 -4.85 -14.91 -14.39
N GLY A 159 -5.79 -15.76 -14.82
CA GLY A 159 -5.55 -17.19 -15.08
C GLY A 159 -5.34 -18.01 -13.80
N THR A 160 -5.72 -17.54 -12.63
CA THR A 160 -5.53 -18.20 -11.33
C THR A 160 -6.64 -17.84 -10.36
N GLU A 161 -7.00 -18.74 -9.45
CA GLU A 161 -7.95 -18.49 -8.36
C GLU A 161 -7.25 -18.27 -7.00
N LYS A 162 -5.90 -18.31 -6.99
CA LYS A 162 -5.14 -18.12 -5.77
C LYS A 162 -4.99 -16.64 -5.48
N MET A 163 -5.49 -16.23 -4.33
CA MET A 163 -5.45 -14.83 -3.92
C MET A 163 -4.89 -14.66 -2.52
N MET A 164 -4.26 -13.53 -2.29
CA MET A 164 -3.90 -13.02 -0.98
C MET A 164 -4.26 -11.55 -0.88
N ILE A 165 -4.48 -11.08 0.32
CA ILE A 165 -4.73 -9.68 0.63
C ILE A 165 -3.75 -9.21 1.71
N GLY A 166 -3.28 -7.99 1.58
CA GLY A 166 -2.38 -7.38 2.55
C GLY A 166 -2.16 -5.90 2.27
N GLY A 167 -1.32 -5.31 3.07
CA GLY A 167 -0.96 -3.90 2.96
C GLY A 167 -0.20 -3.46 4.21
N GLU A 168 0.21 -2.21 4.25
CA GLU A 168 0.99 -1.66 5.37
C GLU A 168 0.19 -0.62 6.15
N SER A 169 0.42 -0.51 7.46
CA SER A 169 -0.19 0.50 8.33
C SER A 169 -1.72 0.51 8.25
N ALA A 170 -2.35 1.61 7.81
CA ALA A 170 -3.79 1.70 7.57
C ALA A 170 -4.29 0.66 6.57
N GLY A 171 -3.49 0.34 5.55
CA GLY A 171 -3.80 -0.70 4.57
C GLY A 171 -3.85 -2.10 5.17
N ALA A 172 -2.99 -2.40 6.14
CA ALA A 172 -3.07 -3.66 6.89
C ALA A 172 -4.37 -3.78 7.69
N ASN A 173 -4.80 -2.68 8.32
CA ASN A 173 -6.09 -2.61 9.03
C ASN A 173 -7.26 -2.83 8.05
N LEU A 174 -7.26 -2.12 6.91
CA LEU A 174 -8.29 -2.29 5.87
C LEU A 174 -8.30 -3.72 5.31
N SER A 175 -7.14 -4.36 5.12
CA SER A 175 -7.05 -5.74 4.66
C SER A 175 -7.75 -6.71 5.60
N VAL A 176 -7.47 -6.62 6.91
CA VAL A 176 -8.11 -7.48 7.91
C VAL A 176 -9.62 -7.21 8.00
N THR A 177 -10.01 -5.94 8.02
CA THR A 177 -11.44 -5.57 8.12
C THR A 177 -12.22 -5.96 6.88
N THR A 178 -11.61 -5.89 5.69
CA THR A 178 -12.19 -6.39 4.44
C THR A 178 -12.45 -7.91 4.52
N LEU A 179 -11.46 -8.69 4.95
CA LEU A 179 -11.64 -10.14 5.13
C LEU A 179 -12.74 -10.49 6.14
N LEU A 180 -12.81 -9.76 7.26
CA LEU A 180 -13.87 -9.97 8.26
C LEU A 180 -15.26 -9.71 7.66
N ARG A 181 -15.42 -8.63 6.89
CA ARG A 181 -16.69 -8.35 6.19
C ARG A 181 -17.05 -9.42 5.18
N MET A 182 -16.08 -9.88 4.37
CA MET A 182 -16.30 -10.95 3.40
C MET A 182 -16.72 -12.27 4.07
N ARG A 183 -16.11 -12.60 5.21
CA ARG A 183 -16.48 -13.79 5.99
C ARG A 183 -17.93 -13.75 6.51
N ASP A 184 -18.39 -12.56 6.93
CA ASP A 184 -19.68 -12.36 7.60
C ASP A 184 -20.86 -12.13 6.61
N ARG A 185 -20.60 -12.22 5.30
CA ARG A 185 -21.62 -12.22 4.23
C ARG A 185 -22.22 -13.61 4.03
#